data_dae4957f409e3b5f1a7b8cb372948576
#
_entry.id   dae4957f409e3b5f1a7b8cb372948576
#
_cell.length_a   1.000
_cell.length_b   1.000
_cell.length_c   1.000
_cell.angle_alpha   90.00
_cell.angle_beta   90.00
_cell.angle_gamma   90.00
#
_symmetry.space_group_name_H-M   'P 1'
#
loop_
_entity.id
_entity.type
_entity.pdbx_description
1 polymer ?
#
loop_
_entity_poly.entity_id
_entity_poly.type
_entity_poly.pdbx_seq_one_letter_code
_entity_poly.pdbx_strand_id
1 'polypeptide(L)'
;LENEKFQQEELLYKKSIEFADPTVFFGGEVAELLYNRHYPVRLIESGLYLLWFSVYVEGKENGLRFRNAKAWAAAIEYEWHKLRGEKIPQKEIANMYGVSVSTLSKYVNQVANLLQ
;
A
#
# COMPACT_ATOMS: atom_id res chain seq x y z
N LEU A 1 5.14 15.74 20.05
CA LEU A 1 3.76 15.22 19.93
C LEU A 1 3.64 14.24 18.77
N GLU A 2 2.82 13.22 18.94
CA GLU A 2 2.64 12.18 17.92
C GLU A 2 2.23 12.76 16.56
N ASN A 3 1.38 13.78 16.56
CA ASN A 3 0.91 14.39 15.31
C ASN A 3 2.03 15.06 14.54
N GLU A 4 2.96 15.71 15.25
CA GLU A 4 4.11 16.36 14.61
C GLU A 4 5.06 15.33 14.02
N LYS A 5 5.31 14.25 14.76
CA LYS A 5 6.17 13.15 14.30
C LYS A 5 5.58 12.51 13.05
N PHE A 6 4.28 12.24 13.06
CA PHE A 6 3.57 11.66 11.94
C PHE A 6 3.66 12.56 10.71
N GLN A 7 3.45 13.86 10.89
CA GLN A 7 3.54 14.83 9.80
C GLN A 7 4.96 14.92 9.22
N GLN A 8 5.97 14.84 10.07
CA GLN A 8 7.36 14.84 9.62
C GLN A 8 7.68 13.58 8.81
N GLU A 9 7.24 12.43 9.27
CA GLU A 9 7.43 11.18 8.56
C GLU A 9 6.73 11.21 7.20
N GLU A 10 5.51 11.72 7.15
CA GLU A 10 4.77 11.87 5.92
C GLU A 10 5.48 12.83 4.95
N LEU A 11 6.01 13.93 5.45
CA LEU A 11 6.73 14.89 4.63
C LEU A 11 8.01 14.30 4.05
N LEU A 12 8.76 13.55 4.86
CA LEU A 12 9.98 12.87 4.40
C LEU A 12 9.64 11.84 3.34
N TYR A 13 8.58 11.10 3.55
CA TYR A 13 8.09 10.10 2.62
C TYR A 13 7.70 10.74 1.29
N LYS A 14 6.97 11.84 1.37
CA LYS A 14 6.57 12.62 0.21
C LYS A 14 7.76 13.13 -0.59
N LYS A 15 8.76 13.68 0.09
CA LYS A 15 9.99 14.14 -0.56
C LYS A 15 10.75 13.01 -1.22
N SER A 16 10.81 11.85 -0.56
CA SER A 16 11.45 10.67 -1.12
C SER A 16 10.80 10.25 -2.43
N ILE A 17 9.48 10.29 -2.50
CA ILE A 17 8.74 9.92 -3.71
C ILE A 17 8.97 10.93 -4.83
N GLU A 18 9.08 12.21 -4.51
CA GLU A 18 9.34 13.25 -5.51
C GLU A 18 10.71 13.10 -6.19
N PHE A 19 11.71 12.61 -5.44
CA PHE A 19 13.09 12.56 -5.91
C PHE A 19 13.63 11.15 -6.15
N ALA A 20 12.86 10.12 -5.85
CA ALA A 20 13.29 8.74 -6.00
C ALA A 20 12.28 7.94 -6.82
N ASP A 21 12.80 6.92 -7.52
CA ASP A 21 11.95 5.96 -8.20
C ASP A 21 11.23 5.12 -7.13
N PRO A 22 9.88 5.14 -7.08
CA PRO A 22 9.13 4.37 -6.09
C PRO A 22 9.44 2.87 -6.12
N THR A 23 9.77 2.32 -7.30
CA THR A 23 10.08 0.90 -7.43
C THR A 23 11.34 0.52 -6.68
N VAL A 24 12.30 1.43 -6.61
CA VAL A 24 13.57 1.20 -5.91
C VAL A 24 13.43 1.45 -4.42
N PHE A 25 12.66 2.47 -4.05
CA PHE A 25 12.65 2.97 -2.68
C PHE A 25 11.65 2.26 -1.76
N PHE A 26 10.48 1.91 -2.27
CA PHE A 26 9.37 1.50 -1.40
C PHE A 26 8.82 0.11 -1.73
N GLY A 27 9.69 -0.86 -1.96
CA GLY A 27 9.24 -2.23 -2.17
C GLY A 27 8.92 -2.57 -3.61
N GLY A 28 9.53 -1.85 -4.54
CA GLY A 28 9.57 -2.26 -5.93
C GLY A 28 8.21 -2.19 -6.63
N GLU A 29 7.82 -3.30 -7.23
CA GLU A 29 6.65 -3.34 -8.11
C GLU A 29 5.33 -2.98 -7.42
N VAL A 30 5.19 -3.28 -6.13
CA VAL A 30 3.96 -2.94 -5.40
C VAL A 30 3.79 -1.42 -5.36
N ALA A 31 4.84 -0.70 -4.98
CA ALA A 31 4.81 0.75 -4.93
C ALA A 31 4.55 1.35 -6.32
N GLU A 32 5.18 0.78 -7.36
CA GLU A 32 4.95 1.22 -8.73
C GLU A 32 3.49 1.07 -9.16
N LEU A 33 2.90 -0.07 -8.86
CA LEU A 33 1.51 -0.34 -9.22
C LEU A 33 0.55 0.63 -8.50
N LEU A 34 0.77 0.87 -7.22
CA LEU A 34 -0.02 1.84 -6.47
C LEU A 34 0.17 3.25 -7.01
N TYR A 35 1.41 3.60 -7.31
CA TYR A 35 1.73 4.93 -7.86
C TYR A 35 1.04 5.15 -9.21
N ASN A 36 1.15 4.20 -10.12
CA ASN A 36 0.54 4.31 -11.44
C ASN A 36 -0.98 4.39 -11.38
N ARG A 37 -1.57 3.70 -10.41
CA ARG A 37 -3.02 3.68 -10.22
C ARG A 37 -3.56 5.02 -9.71
N HIS A 38 -2.78 5.71 -8.88
CA HIS A 38 -3.24 6.89 -8.13
C HIS A 38 -2.41 8.15 -8.42
N TYR A 39 -1.66 8.14 -9.54
CA TYR A 39 -0.81 9.26 -9.89
C TYR A 39 -1.57 10.58 -9.91
N PRO A 40 -0.88 11.68 -9.53
CA PRO A 40 0.41 11.75 -8.84
C PRO A 40 0.31 12.07 -7.34
N VAL A 41 -0.70 12.78 -6.90
CA VAL A 41 -0.69 13.48 -5.61
C VAL A 41 -1.63 12.85 -4.58
N ARG A 42 -2.76 12.33 -5.03
CA ARG A 42 -3.79 11.79 -4.14
C ARG A 42 -3.31 10.66 -3.26
N LEU A 43 -2.35 9.89 -3.76
CA LEU A 43 -1.82 8.74 -3.05
C LEU A 43 -1.15 9.17 -1.74
N ILE A 44 -0.32 10.21 -1.81
CA ILE A 44 0.42 10.73 -0.67
C ILE A 44 -0.54 11.39 0.32
N GLU A 45 -1.42 12.23 -0.20
CA GLU A 45 -2.39 12.96 0.61
C GLU A 45 -3.39 12.05 1.31
N SER A 46 -3.70 10.91 0.70
CA SER A 46 -4.67 9.97 1.26
C SER A 46 -4.09 9.00 2.28
N GLY A 47 -2.77 8.94 2.40
CA GLY A 47 -2.11 8.02 3.31
C GLY A 47 -1.90 6.62 2.78
N LEU A 48 -2.18 6.38 1.50
CA LEU A 48 -2.04 5.05 0.90
C LEU A 48 -0.58 4.57 0.92
N TYR A 49 0.37 5.46 0.63
CA TYR A 49 1.79 5.13 0.73
C TYR A 49 2.23 4.84 2.17
N LEU A 50 1.66 5.55 3.14
CA LEU A 50 1.97 5.27 4.54
C LEU A 50 1.51 3.87 4.93
N LEU A 51 0.33 3.48 4.48
CA LEU A 51 -0.17 2.14 4.70
C LEU A 51 0.77 1.09 4.08
N TRP A 52 1.13 1.28 2.81
CA TRP A 52 2.06 0.37 2.15
C TRP A 52 3.42 0.35 2.85
N PHE A 53 3.94 1.51 3.23
CA PHE A 53 5.22 1.61 3.92
C PHE A 53 5.18 0.82 5.24
N SER A 54 4.10 0.94 6.01
CA SER A 54 3.95 0.20 7.27
C SER A 54 3.95 -1.32 7.03
N VAL A 55 3.21 -1.77 6.03
CA VAL A 55 3.17 -3.19 5.66
C VAL A 55 4.54 -3.67 5.19
N TYR A 56 5.22 -2.87 4.38
CA TYR A 56 6.54 -3.20 3.85
C TYR A 56 7.57 -3.37 4.96
N VAL A 57 7.63 -2.40 5.88
CA VAL A 57 8.59 -2.45 6.98
C VAL A 57 8.32 -3.65 7.87
N GLU A 58 7.08 -3.85 8.27
CA GLU A 58 6.68 -4.96 9.13
C GLU A 58 6.94 -6.31 8.45
N GLY A 59 6.61 -6.42 7.17
CA GLY A 59 6.85 -7.63 6.41
C GLY A 59 8.35 -7.95 6.29
N LYS A 60 9.17 -6.94 6.02
CA LYS A 60 10.62 -7.13 5.92
C LYS A 60 11.23 -7.59 7.25
N GLU A 61 10.77 -7.05 8.35
CA GLU A 61 11.22 -7.48 9.68
C GLU A 61 10.87 -8.94 9.96
N ASN A 62 9.79 -9.43 9.36
CA ASN A 62 9.36 -10.83 9.49
C ASN A 62 9.89 -11.74 8.37
N GLY A 63 10.83 -11.25 7.57
CA GLY A 63 11.44 -12.04 6.50
C GLY A 63 10.56 -12.24 5.28
N LEU A 64 9.50 -11.46 5.15
CA LEU A 64 8.54 -11.60 4.05
C LEU A 64 9.12 -11.08 2.75
N ARG A 65 8.89 -11.82 1.67
CA ARG A 65 9.21 -11.39 0.31
C ARG A 65 7.89 -11.05 -0.38
N PHE A 66 7.78 -9.84 -0.92
CA PHE A 66 6.55 -9.36 -1.53
C PHE A 66 6.43 -9.83 -2.98
N ARG A 67 6.24 -11.15 -3.14
CA ARG A 67 5.97 -11.75 -4.45
C ARG A 67 4.52 -11.52 -4.82
N ASN A 68 4.20 -11.63 -6.11
CA ASN A 68 2.86 -11.33 -6.64
C ASN A 68 2.46 -9.89 -6.34
N ALA A 69 3.19 -8.95 -6.94
CA ALA A 69 3.04 -7.53 -6.67
C ALA A 69 1.61 -7.03 -6.89
N LYS A 70 0.92 -7.54 -7.91
CA LYS A 70 -0.47 -7.13 -8.19
C LYS A 70 -1.40 -7.48 -7.05
N ALA A 71 -1.23 -8.66 -6.45
CA ALA A 71 -2.06 -9.08 -5.32
C ALA A 71 -1.76 -8.24 -4.08
N TRP A 72 -0.49 -7.93 -3.81
CA TRP A 72 -0.14 -7.04 -2.71
C TRP A 72 -0.70 -5.64 -2.90
N ALA A 73 -0.55 -5.07 -4.09
CA ALA A 73 -1.08 -3.73 -4.38
C ALA A 73 -2.60 -3.70 -4.23
N ALA A 74 -3.29 -4.72 -4.76
CA ALA A 74 -4.74 -4.82 -4.62
C ALA A 74 -5.16 -4.92 -3.15
N ALA A 75 -4.46 -5.71 -2.36
CA ALA A 75 -4.75 -5.87 -0.93
C ALA A 75 -4.53 -4.57 -0.16
N ILE A 76 -3.46 -3.85 -0.46
CA ILE A 76 -3.19 -2.54 0.17
C ILE A 76 -4.30 -1.54 -0.18
N GLU A 77 -4.69 -1.47 -1.44
CA GLU A 77 -5.76 -0.56 -1.84
C GLU A 77 -7.09 -0.93 -1.19
N TYR A 78 -7.41 -2.21 -1.13
CA TYR A 78 -8.63 -2.68 -0.48
C TYR A 78 -8.66 -2.30 1.00
N GLU A 79 -7.56 -2.56 1.72
CA GLU A 79 -7.47 -2.24 3.14
C GLU A 79 -7.56 -0.72 3.38
N TRP A 80 -6.94 0.06 2.50
CA TRP A 80 -7.01 1.52 2.57
C TRP A 80 -8.45 2.03 2.46
N HIS A 81 -9.22 1.52 1.49
CA HIS A 81 -10.63 1.89 1.36
C HIS A 81 -11.42 1.49 2.61
N LYS A 82 -11.17 0.30 3.11
CA LYS A 82 -11.83 -0.21 4.31
C LYS A 82 -11.55 0.68 5.52
N LEU A 83 -10.31 1.09 5.71
CA LEU A 83 -9.93 1.97 6.82
C LEU A 83 -10.58 3.34 6.73
N ARG A 84 -10.91 3.79 5.53
CA ARG A 84 -11.61 5.05 5.31
C ARG A 84 -13.13 4.92 5.42
N GLY A 85 -13.63 3.75 5.75
CA GLY A 85 -15.07 3.50 5.83
C GLY A 85 -15.76 3.34 4.50
N GLU A 86 -15.01 3.22 3.41
CA GLU A 86 -15.56 3.03 2.08
C GLU A 86 -15.87 1.56 1.85
N LYS A 87 -17.03 1.28 1.29
CA LYS A 87 -17.46 -0.10 1.02
C LYS A 87 -17.28 -0.41 -0.46
N ILE A 88 -16.10 -0.92 -0.80
CA ILE A 88 -15.81 -1.34 -2.16
C ILE A 88 -15.68 -2.86 -2.17
N PRO A 89 -16.43 -3.57 -3.06
CA PRO A 89 -16.34 -5.02 -3.12
C PRO A 89 -14.94 -5.49 -3.53
N GLN A 90 -14.49 -6.60 -2.96
CA GLN A 90 -13.20 -7.19 -3.33
C GLN A 90 -13.14 -7.49 -4.83
N LYS A 91 -14.25 -7.92 -5.43
CA LYS A 91 -14.31 -8.20 -6.86
C LYS A 91 -13.90 -7.00 -7.71
N GLU A 92 -14.34 -5.81 -7.32
CA GLU A 92 -14.00 -4.59 -8.05
C GLU A 92 -12.51 -4.31 -7.99
N ILE A 93 -11.93 -4.37 -6.80
CA ILE A 93 -10.49 -4.16 -6.63
C ILE A 93 -9.69 -5.25 -7.33
N ALA A 94 -10.12 -6.50 -7.22
CA ALA A 94 -9.46 -7.61 -7.91
C ALA A 94 -9.43 -7.40 -9.42
N ASN A 95 -10.53 -6.96 -10.01
CA ASN A 95 -10.59 -6.66 -11.45
C ASN A 95 -9.64 -5.54 -11.83
N MET A 96 -9.51 -4.49 -11.02
CA MET A 96 -8.61 -3.38 -11.29
C MET A 96 -7.15 -3.82 -11.41
N TYR A 97 -6.75 -4.80 -10.62
CA TYR A 97 -5.37 -5.27 -10.59
C TYR A 97 -5.15 -6.57 -11.35
N GLY A 98 -6.20 -7.13 -11.93
CA GLY A 98 -6.09 -8.36 -12.71
C GLY A 98 -5.77 -9.60 -11.89
N VAL A 99 -6.31 -9.68 -10.67
CA VAL A 99 -6.16 -10.85 -9.78
C VAL A 99 -7.53 -11.46 -9.47
N SER A 100 -7.54 -12.72 -9.03
CA SER A 100 -8.78 -13.35 -8.61
C SER A 100 -9.21 -12.86 -7.23
N VAL A 101 -10.52 -12.96 -6.96
CA VAL A 101 -11.06 -12.59 -5.64
C VAL A 101 -10.46 -13.46 -4.55
N SER A 102 -10.28 -14.74 -4.79
CA SER A 102 -9.71 -15.65 -3.79
C SER A 102 -8.25 -15.28 -3.47
N THR A 103 -7.49 -14.92 -4.50
CA THR A 103 -6.11 -14.42 -4.30
C THR A 103 -6.11 -13.13 -3.51
N LEU A 104 -6.95 -12.17 -3.90
CA LEU A 104 -7.04 -10.90 -3.17
C LEU A 104 -7.39 -11.13 -1.70
N SER A 105 -8.38 -11.97 -1.42
CA SER A 105 -8.81 -12.26 -0.05
C SER A 105 -7.68 -12.80 0.80
N LYS A 106 -6.87 -13.70 0.24
CA LYS A 106 -5.69 -14.25 0.92
C LYS A 106 -4.71 -13.14 1.31
N TYR A 107 -4.41 -12.24 0.38
CA TYR A 107 -3.45 -11.17 0.64
C TYR A 107 -4.02 -10.09 1.55
N VAL A 108 -5.32 -9.83 1.49
CA VAL A 108 -6.00 -8.93 2.45
C VAL A 108 -5.80 -9.44 3.88
N ASN A 109 -5.95 -10.75 4.09
CA ASN A 109 -5.74 -11.34 5.40
C ASN A 109 -4.29 -11.18 5.87
N GLN A 110 -3.33 -11.33 4.96
CA GLN A 110 -1.91 -11.11 5.29
C GLN A 110 -1.64 -9.66 5.68
N VAL A 111 -2.19 -8.71 4.95
CA VAL A 111 -2.06 -7.28 5.27
C VAL A 111 -2.64 -7.00 6.66
N ALA A 112 -3.83 -7.50 6.93
CA ALA A 112 -4.48 -7.30 8.24
C ALA A 112 -3.62 -7.86 9.37
N ASN A 113 -3.03 -9.03 9.18
CA ASN A 113 -2.16 -9.64 10.18
C ASN A 113 -0.90 -8.82 10.43
N LEU A 114 -0.32 -8.24 9.38
CA LEU A 114 0.88 -7.40 9.51
C LEU A 114 0.59 -6.08 10.23
N LEU A 115 -0.63 -5.59 10.14
CA LEU A 115 -1.02 -4.32 10.76
C LEU A 115 -1.45 -4.44 12.22
N GLN A 116 -1.58 -5.64 12.72
CA GLN A 116 -1.96 -5.86 14.12
C GLN A 116 -0.82 -5.62 15.12
#